data_7fafb9d7bcd82e2b5fea7c47f0c3a620
#
_entry.id   7fafb9d7bcd82e2b5fea7c47f0c3a620
#
_cell.length_a   1.000
_cell.length_b   1.000
_cell.length_c   1.000
_cell.angle_alpha   90.00
_cell.angle_beta   90.00
_cell.angle_gamma   90.00
#
_symmetry.space_group_name_H-M   'P 1'
#
loop_
_entity.id
_entity.type
_entity.pdbx_description
1 polymer ?
#
loop_
_entity_poly.entity_id
_entity_poly.type
_entity_poly.pdbx_seq_one_letter_code
_entity_poly.pdbx_strand_id
1 'polypeptide(L)'
;MTKFIFITGGVVSSLGKGIVAASLGSILESRDLSVSVIKLDPYINVDPGTMSPSQHGEVFVTHDGAETDLDLGHYERFVNYKTSQFSNYTTGQIYDCVLKKERKGEYLGSTVQVIPHITDQIKENIIQGSFDKDVCIVEIGGTVGDIESLPFIEAIRQIGVEYGKNIVTYIHLTLVPYIKAANEIKTKPTQHSVKELRSIGIQPDILICRSEKEINSNDKKKIALFTNVEARAVINSIDVDDIYEIPLILHNQGLDDIIVEKLGLKCRQTSLQSWENYKNKRNNVNKNICIQIIAKYGNYTESYKSLNEAVKHAGVHTGVNVEIQYVDAEKLNDNNLNILDKADGIIVPGGFGERGIEGKISAIKYSREKNIPFLGICLGMQAAVIEFSRNVCKLKGANSTEFNKKTKFPVIALIEEWLDKTGSVEHRDKNSDIGGTMRLGEQECIVNSDSNIFKAYNAKSIFERHRHRFEFNNEFRELLESSGLFVSGTSIDGTLVEVVEIKDHKWFLGCQFHPEFTSKPTVGHPLFNSFISAAKRNNEE
;
A
#
# COMPACT_ATOMS: atom_id res chain seq x y z
N MET A 1 17.66 -23.27 -3.66
CA MET A 1 17.42 -22.92 -2.25
C MET A 1 17.38 -21.41 -2.14
N THR A 2 16.30 -20.87 -1.61
CA THR A 2 16.08 -19.43 -1.46
C THR A 2 17.16 -18.78 -0.61
N LYS A 3 17.64 -17.62 -1.00
CA LYS A 3 18.57 -16.79 -0.23
C LYS A 3 17.79 -15.78 0.60
N PHE A 4 18.23 -15.54 1.83
CA PHE A 4 17.53 -14.63 2.75
C PHE A 4 18.33 -13.36 3.00
N ILE A 5 17.64 -12.22 2.92
CA ILE A 5 18.18 -10.91 3.27
C ILE A 5 17.34 -10.36 4.41
N PHE A 6 17.89 -10.30 5.61
CA PHE A 6 17.22 -9.76 6.79
C PHE A 6 17.55 -8.28 6.96
N ILE A 7 16.50 -7.44 6.99
CA ILE A 7 16.64 -5.99 7.17
C ILE A 7 16.16 -5.61 8.56
N THR A 8 17.08 -5.13 9.37
CA THR A 8 16.84 -4.62 10.73
C THR A 8 17.07 -3.10 10.78
N GLY A 9 16.53 -2.42 11.78
CA GLY A 9 16.79 -1.00 11.99
C GLY A 9 17.05 -0.67 13.45
N GLY A 10 17.82 0.37 13.67
CA GLY A 10 18.13 0.85 15.01
C GLY A 10 18.17 2.37 15.08
N VAL A 11 18.36 2.90 16.28
CA VAL A 11 18.38 4.32 16.65
C VAL A 11 16.99 4.94 16.78
N VAL A 12 16.17 4.95 15.71
CA VAL A 12 14.81 5.53 15.69
C VAL A 12 13.90 4.73 14.75
N SER A 13 12.60 4.87 14.93
CA SER A 13 11.58 4.39 13.97
C SER A 13 11.62 5.22 12.67
N SER A 14 10.89 4.78 11.65
CA SER A 14 10.74 5.51 10.36
C SER A 14 12.06 5.80 9.63
N LEU A 15 13.08 4.94 9.79
CA LEU A 15 14.35 5.02 9.07
C LEU A 15 14.23 4.73 7.58
N GLY A 16 13.09 4.19 7.12
CA GLY A 16 12.88 3.81 5.73
C GLY A 16 13.28 2.37 5.41
N LYS A 17 13.19 1.44 6.38
CA LYS A 17 13.43 0.00 6.14
C LYS A 17 12.60 -0.54 4.98
N GLY A 18 11.28 -0.23 4.94
CA GLY A 18 10.38 -0.66 3.87
C GLY A 18 10.79 -0.15 2.50
N ILE A 19 11.19 1.11 2.41
CA ILE A 19 11.67 1.69 1.15
C ILE A 19 12.98 1.04 0.69
N VAL A 20 13.89 0.75 1.61
CA VAL A 20 15.14 0.05 1.30
C VAL A 20 14.85 -1.39 0.86
N ALA A 21 13.96 -2.11 1.56
CA ALA A 21 13.54 -3.47 1.19
C ALA A 21 12.93 -3.50 -0.21
N ALA A 22 12.00 -2.59 -0.49
CA ALA A 22 11.34 -2.44 -1.78
C ALA A 22 12.32 -2.08 -2.90
N SER A 23 13.21 -1.10 -2.65
CA SER A 23 14.24 -0.67 -3.61
C SER A 23 15.20 -1.81 -3.95
N LEU A 24 15.68 -2.53 -2.93
CA LEU A 24 16.55 -3.68 -3.13
C LEU A 24 15.83 -4.79 -3.91
N GLY A 25 14.56 -5.06 -3.58
CA GLY A 25 13.74 -6.02 -4.32
C GLY A 25 13.68 -5.67 -5.80
N SER A 26 13.39 -4.41 -6.13
CA SER A 26 13.35 -3.93 -7.51
C SER A 26 14.70 -4.04 -8.24
N ILE A 27 15.81 -3.73 -7.56
CA ILE A 27 17.15 -3.87 -8.12
C ILE A 27 17.46 -5.34 -8.43
N LEU A 28 17.12 -6.26 -7.52
CA LEU A 28 17.34 -7.70 -7.71
C LEU A 28 16.42 -8.28 -8.80
N GLU A 29 15.16 -7.84 -8.90
CA GLU A 29 14.29 -8.20 -10.03
C GLU A 29 14.88 -7.75 -11.37
N SER A 30 15.53 -6.57 -11.42
CA SER A 30 16.19 -6.08 -12.65
C SER A 30 17.37 -6.95 -13.09
N ARG A 31 17.88 -7.79 -12.19
CA ARG A 31 18.91 -8.81 -12.46
C ARG A 31 18.31 -10.17 -12.86
N ASP A 32 17.00 -10.23 -13.13
CA ASP A 32 16.28 -11.45 -13.51
C ASP A 32 16.19 -12.48 -12.35
N LEU A 33 16.14 -11.99 -11.12
CA LEU A 33 15.92 -12.80 -9.92
C LEU A 33 14.46 -12.72 -9.48
N SER A 34 13.89 -13.84 -9.10
CA SER A 34 12.56 -13.88 -8.47
C SER A 34 12.68 -13.49 -7.00
N VAL A 35 11.93 -12.43 -6.60
CA VAL A 35 12.02 -11.85 -5.25
C VAL A 35 10.68 -11.98 -4.53
N SER A 36 10.70 -12.27 -3.23
CA SER A 36 9.59 -12.01 -2.31
C SER A 36 10.03 -11.06 -1.21
N VAL A 37 9.05 -10.33 -0.65
CA VAL A 37 9.27 -9.43 0.48
C VAL A 37 8.29 -9.79 1.59
N ILE A 38 8.80 -9.96 2.82
CA ILE A 38 8.02 -10.29 4.01
C ILE A 38 8.22 -9.20 5.05
N LYS A 39 7.13 -8.77 5.66
CA LYS A 39 7.10 -7.86 6.80
C LYS A 39 6.79 -8.62 8.07
N LEU A 40 7.61 -8.42 9.10
CA LEU A 40 7.36 -8.92 10.46
C LEU A 40 7.06 -7.74 11.39
N ASP A 41 5.82 -7.64 11.85
CA ASP A 41 5.36 -6.52 12.68
C ASP A 41 5.26 -6.90 14.15
N PRO A 42 5.93 -6.16 15.07
CA PRO A 42 6.03 -6.55 16.46
C PRO A 42 4.81 -6.23 17.32
N TYR A 43 3.73 -5.67 16.77
CA TYR A 43 2.51 -5.39 17.52
C TYR A 43 1.64 -6.64 17.73
N ILE A 44 0.78 -6.59 18.77
CA ILE A 44 -0.05 -7.72 19.23
C ILE A 44 -1.36 -7.87 18.46
N ASN A 45 -1.77 -6.87 17.68
CA ASN A 45 -2.97 -6.99 16.85
C ASN A 45 -2.82 -8.18 15.88
N VAL A 46 -3.89 -8.95 15.68
CA VAL A 46 -3.88 -10.10 14.76
C VAL A 46 -3.73 -9.61 13.32
N ASP A 47 -4.45 -8.56 12.97
CA ASP A 47 -4.34 -7.86 11.69
C ASP A 47 -4.58 -6.35 11.86
N PRO A 48 -4.20 -5.51 10.88
CA PRO A 48 -4.42 -4.07 10.95
C PRO A 48 -5.84 -3.63 10.57
N GLY A 49 -6.73 -4.53 10.14
CA GLY A 49 -8.08 -4.20 9.68
C GLY A 49 -8.94 -3.49 10.72
N THR A 50 -8.67 -3.74 12.01
CA THR A 50 -9.34 -3.10 13.15
C THR A 50 -8.60 -1.89 13.71
N MET A 51 -7.40 -1.59 13.21
CA MET A 51 -6.58 -0.48 13.69
C MET A 51 -7.06 0.86 13.12
N SER A 52 -6.84 1.93 13.88
CA SER A 52 -7.20 3.27 13.42
C SER A 52 -6.22 3.76 12.33
N PRO A 53 -6.72 4.14 11.13
CA PRO A 53 -5.87 4.69 10.08
C PRO A 53 -5.09 5.94 10.49
N SER A 54 -5.54 6.66 11.53
CA SER A 54 -4.84 7.81 12.08
C SER A 54 -3.58 7.46 12.86
N GLN A 55 -3.42 6.22 13.31
CA GLN A 55 -2.27 5.74 14.07
C GLN A 55 -1.31 4.91 13.23
N HIS A 56 -1.83 4.08 12.33
CA HIS A 56 -1.06 3.10 11.56
C HIS A 56 -1.03 3.36 10.05
N GLY A 57 -1.72 4.39 9.57
CA GLY A 57 -1.85 4.67 8.16
C GLY A 57 -2.96 3.83 7.50
N GLU A 58 -2.92 3.74 6.17
CA GLU A 58 -3.92 2.96 5.42
C GLU A 58 -3.78 1.47 5.68
N VAL A 59 -4.90 0.76 5.62
CA VAL A 59 -4.92 -0.70 5.54
C VAL A 59 -4.76 -1.10 4.08
N PHE A 60 -3.63 -1.74 3.76
CA PHE A 60 -3.36 -2.25 2.42
C PHE A 60 -3.96 -3.64 2.25
N VAL A 61 -4.58 -3.91 1.10
CA VAL A 61 -5.18 -5.21 0.80
C VAL A 61 -4.35 -5.94 -0.25
N THR A 62 -3.92 -7.15 0.06
CA THR A 62 -3.17 -8.02 -0.85
C THR A 62 -4.05 -8.58 -1.97
N HIS A 63 -3.44 -9.20 -3.00
CA HIS A 63 -4.22 -9.78 -4.09
C HIS A 63 -5.15 -10.91 -3.65
N ASP A 64 -4.78 -11.67 -2.62
CA ASP A 64 -5.57 -12.77 -2.04
C ASP A 64 -6.52 -12.33 -0.91
N GLY A 65 -6.57 -11.03 -0.61
CA GLY A 65 -7.54 -10.43 0.29
C GLY A 65 -7.10 -10.31 1.75
N ALA A 66 -5.82 -10.45 2.07
CA ALA A 66 -5.34 -10.16 3.41
C ALA A 66 -5.29 -8.64 3.65
N GLU A 67 -5.77 -8.19 4.82
CA GLU A 67 -5.61 -6.83 5.31
C GLU A 67 -4.26 -6.72 6.02
N THR A 68 -3.41 -5.78 5.57
CA THR A 68 -2.01 -5.69 5.97
C THR A 68 -1.57 -4.26 6.23
N ASP A 69 -0.35 -4.11 6.76
CA ASP A 69 0.29 -2.82 6.96
C ASP A 69 0.56 -2.08 5.64
N LEU A 70 0.60 -0.76 5.71
CA LEU A 70 0.83 0.13 4.56
C LEU A 70 2.18 -0.10 3.85
N ASP A 71 3.16 -0.72 4.54
CA ASP A 71 4.47 -1.03 3.97
C ASP A 71 4.37 -2.02 2.79
N LEU A 72 3.36 -2.90 2.78
CA LEU A 72 3.14 -3.80 1.65
C LEU A 72 2.80 -3.02 0.36
N GLY A 73 2.11 -1.90 0.50
CA GLY A 73 1.91 -0.97 -0.61
C GLY A 73 3.23 -0.37 -1.11
N HIS A 74 4.18 -0.07 -0.22
CA HIS A 74 5.52 0.34 -0.64
C HIS A 74 6.19 -0.78 -1.45
N TYR A 75 6.14 -2.03 -0.98
CA TYR A 75 6.76 -3.13 -1.72
C TYR A 75 6.19 -3.25 -3.13
N GLU A 76 4.88 -3.32 -3.29
CA GLU A 76 4.26 -3.50 -4.60
C GLU A 76 4.45 -2.32 -5.57
N ARG A 77 4.69 -1.12 -5.07
CA ARG A 77 5.05 0.02 -5.92
C ARG A 77 6.43 -0.11 -6.56
N PHE A 78 7.35 -0.81 -5.90
CA PHE A 78 8.72 -0.99 -6.38
C PHE A 78 8.95 -2.31 -7.11
N VAL A 79 8.39 -3.43 -6.60
CA VAL A 79 8.59 -4.78 -7.14
C VAL A 79 7.39 -5.24 -7.98
N ASN A 80 7.62 -6.22 -8.85
CA ASN A 80 6.54 -6.84 -9.63
C ASN A 80 5.84 -7.98 -8.88
N TYR A 81 6.40 -8.40 -7.77
CA TYR A 81 5.79 -9.39 -6.89
C TYR A 81 4.47 -8.86 -6.32
N LYS A 82 3.39 -9.66 -6.43
CA LYS A 82 2.11 -9.38 -5.77
C LYS A 82 2.18 -9.94 -4.35
N THR A 83 1.99 -9.10 -3.35
CA THR A 83 1.96 -9.53 -1.94
C THR A 83 0.72 -10.36 -1.64
N SER A 84 0.84 -11.29 -0.70
CA SER A 84 -0.20 -12.21 -0.25
C SER A 84 -0.28 -12.24 1.28
N GLN A 85 -1.19 -13.05 1.82
CA GLN A 85 -1.25 -13.34 3.26
C GLN A 85 0.08 -13.82 3.85
N PHE A 86 0.97 -14.36 3.02
CA PHE A 86 2.31 -14.81 3.43
C PHE A 86 3.36 -13.70 3.41
N SER A 87 2.99 -12.48 3.06
CA SER A 87 3.91 -11.35 2.97
C SER A 87 3.92 -10.46 4.23
N ASN A 88 3.01 -10.68 5.18
CA ASN A 88 2.96 -9.95 6.45
C ASN A 88 2.58 -10.86 7.60
N TYR A 89 3.32 -10.79 8.68
CA TYR A 89 3.02 -11.51 9.92
C TYR A 89 3.19 -10.59 11.12
N THR A 90 2.18 -10.57 12.00
CA THR A 90 2.22 -9.84 13.25
C THR A 90 2.60 -10.75 14.42
N THR A 91 3.10 -10.18 15.51
CA THR A 91 3.29 -10.92 16.75
C THR A 91 1.98 -11.59 17.20
N GLY A 92 0.84 -10.87 17.06
CA GLY A 92 -0.47 -11.41 17.42
C GLY A 92 -0.84 -12.68 16.66
N GLN A 93 -0.65 -12.69 15.34
CA GLN A 93 -0.89 -13.89 14.51
C GLN A 93 -0.03 -15.07 14.92
N ILE A 94 1.26 -14.83 15.18
CA ILE A 94 2.21 -15.88 15.56
C ILE A 94 1.85 -16.49 16.91
N TYR A 95 1.56 -15.66 17.90
CA TYR A 95 1.17 -16.14 19.23
C TYR A 95 -0.20 -16.85 19.20
N ASP A 96 -1.18 -16.32 18.47
CA ASP A 96 -2.48 -16.96 18.29
C ASP A 96 -2.35 -18.36 17.66
N CYS A 97 -1.50 -18.49 16.64
CA CYS A 97 -1.20 -19.78 16.01
C CYS A 97 -0.61 -20.79 17.01
N VAL A 98 0.42 -20.38 17.76
CA VAL A 98 1.08 -21.25 18.76
C VAL A 98 0.14 -21.62 19.88
N LEU A 99 -0.67 -20.69 20.39
CA LEU A 99 -1.67 -20.95 21.42
C LEU A 99 -2.75 -21.91 20.93
N LYS A 100 -3.23 -21.78 19.69
CA LYS A 100 -4.17 -22.72 19.07
C LYS A 100 -3.57 -24.12 18.93
N LYS A 101 -2.31 -24.25 18.53
CA LYS A 101 -1.57 -25.53 18.46
C LYS A 101 -1.45 -26.16 19.87
N GLU A 102 -1.14 -25.35 20.89
CA GLU A 102 -1.06 -25.82 22.30
C GLU A 102 -2.42 -26.36 22.76
N ARG A 103 -3.51 -25.61 22.59
CA ARG A 103 -4.86 -26.04 22.98
C ARG A 103 -5.35 -27.29 22.27
N LYS A 104 -4.87 -27.56 21.06
CA LYS A 104 -5.15 -28.80 20.33
C LYS A 104 -4.25 -29.97 20.76
N GLY A 105 -3.25 -29.75 21.64
CA GLY A 105 -2.33 -30.79 22.12
C GLY A 105 -1.23 -31.16 21.13
N GLU A 106 -0.96 -30.33 20.13
CA GLU A 106 0.05 -30.61 19.09
C GLU A 106 1.48 -30.66 19.66
N TYR A 107 1.72 -30.07 20.83
CA TYR A 107 3.01 -30.10 21.52
C TYR A 107 3.16 -31.29 22.51
N LEU A 108 2.24 -32.24 22.51
CA LEU A 108 2.31 -33.50 23.26
C LEU A 108 2.64 -33.34 24.76
N GLY A 109 2.13 -32.27 25.39
CA GLY A 109 2.35 -31.98 26.81
C GLY A 109 3.68 -31.32 27.15
N SER A 110 4.45 -30.90 26.16
CA SER A 110 5.67 -30.10 26.37
C SER A 110 5.36 -28.72 26.94
N THR A 111 6.26 -28.16 27.75
CA THR A 111 6.16 -26.75 28.15
C THR A 111 6.41 -25.84 26.94
N VAL A 112 5.40 -25.07 26.53
CA VAL A 112 5.50 -24.14 25.40
C VAL A 112 6.18 -22.84 25.85
N GLN A 113 7.24 -22.44 25.15
CA GLN A 113 8.06 -21.26 25.47
C GLN A 113 8.31 -20.41 24.22
N VAL A 114 8.79 -19.18 24.39
CA VAL A 114 9.15 -18.31 23.26
C VAL A 114 10.23 -18.99 22.40
N ILE A 115 11.26 -19.55 23.02
CA ILE A 115 12.25 -20.40 22.37
C ILE A 115 12.00 -21.84 22.85
N PRO A 116 11.75 -22.83 21.97
CA PRO A 116 11.79 -22.70 20.51
C PRO A 116 10.44 -22.38 19.82
N HIS A 117 9.28 -22.51 20.50
CA HIS A 117 7.98 -22.64 19.83
C HIS A 117 7.55 -21.41 19.05
N ILE A 118 7.72 -20.18 19.61
CA ILE A 118 7.42 -18.94 18.89
C ILE A 118 8.46 -18.70 17.79
N THR A 119 9.76 -18.91 18.08
CA THR A 119 10.82 -18.74 17.09
C THR A 119 10.70 -19.73 15.93
N ASP A 120 10.30 -20.98 16.19
CA ASP A 120 10.08 -21.98 15.15
C ASP A 120 8.88 -21.59 14.26
N GLN A 121 7.78 -21.09 14.86
CA GLN A 121 6.64 -20.60 14.09
C GLN A 121 7.03 -19.41 13.19
N ILE A 122 7.85 -18.48 13.68
CA ILE A 122 8.38 -17.37 12.87
C ILE A 122 9.22 -17.90 11.71
N LYS A 123 10.11 -18.87 11.96
CA LYS A 123 10.95 -19.48 10.92
C LYS A 123 10.10 -20.20 9.87
N GLU A 124 9.10 -20.98 10.29
CA GLU A 124 8.14 -21.64 9.39
C GLU A 124 7.45 -20.62 8.47
N ASN A 125 6.96 -19.52 9.01
CA ASN A 125 6.28 -18.48 8.25
C ASN A 125 7.21 -17.80 7.23
N ILE A 126 8.46 -17.52 7.61
CA ILE A 126 9.47 -16.96 6.69
C ILE A 126 9.75 -17.93 5.54
N ILE A 127 9.92 -19.22 5.83
CA ILE A 127 10.17 -20.25 4.83
C ILE A 127 8.97 -20.37 3.89
N GLN A 128 7.75 -20.36 4.42
CA GLN A 128 6.52 -20.44 3.63
C GLN A 128 6.38 -19.26 2.67
N GLY A 129 6.60 -18.02 3.15
CA GLY A 129 6.52 -16.82 2.31
C GLY A 129 7.68 -16.67 1.31
N SER A 130 8.73 -17.49 1.46
CA SER A 130 9.88 -17.52 0.56
C SER A 130 9.81 -18.62 -0.53
N PHE A 131 8.72 -19.40 -0.54
CA PHE A 131 8.62 -20.56 -1.42
C PHE A 131 8.74 -20.16 -2.89
N ASP A 132 9.55 -20.97 -3.64
CA ASP A 132 9.78 -20.81 -5.09
C ASP A 132 10.38 -19.44 -5.49
N LYS A 133 11.20 -18.83 -4.62
CA LYS A 133 11.92 -17.57 -4.90
C LYS A 133 13.43 -17.78 -4.85
N ASP A 134 14.14 -16.98 -5.67
CA ASP A 134 15.60 -16.93 -5.61
C ASP A 134 16.06 -16.20 -4.34
N VAL A 135 15.37 -15.10 -4.01
CA VAL A 135 15.68 -14.24 -2.87
C VAL A 135 14.42 -13.88 -2.10
N CYS A 136 14.47 -13.99 -0.78
CA CYS A 136 13.46 -13.48 0.14
C CYS A 136 14.05 -12.36 0.99
N ILE A 137 13.48 -11.17 0.90
CA ILE A 137 13.81 -10.02 1.74
C ILE A 137 12.83 -10.00 2.90
N VAL A 138 13.35 -10.02 4.12
CA VAL A 138 12.52 -10.01 5.35
C VAL A 138 12.82 -8.74 6.12
N GLU A 139 11.84 -7.86 6.20
CA GLU A 139 11.91 -6.65 7.00
C GLU A 139 11.43 -6.90 8.42
N ILE A 140 12.29 -6.58 9.40
CA ILE A 140 11.95 -6.67 10.82
C ILE A 140 11.41 -5.32 11.28
N GLY A 141 10.14 -5.29 11.69
CA GLY A 141 9.50 -4.13 12.29
C GLY A 141 10.09 -3.77 13.64
N GLY A 142 9.84 -2.55 14.11
CA GLY A 142 10.41 -2.03 15.36
C GLY A 142 11.87 -1.63 15.26
N THR A 143 12.49 -1.41 16.42
CA THR A 143 13.88 -0.98 16.57
C THR A 143 14.67 -2.05 17.33
N VAL A 144 15.89 -2.31 16.90
CA VAL A 144 16.78 -3.25 17.61
C VAL A 144 17.02 -2.73 19.04
N GLY A 145 16.74 -3.58 20.02
CA GLY A 145 16.76 -3.25 21.44
C GLY A 145 15.36 -3.13 22.07
N ASP A 146 14.30 -2.98 21.25
CA ASP A 146 12.93 -2.98 21.74
C ASP A 146 12.48 -4.41 22.08
N ILE A 147 11.76 -4.57 23.20
CA ILE A 147 11.34 -5.88 23.74
C ILE A 147 10.46 -6.63 22.72
N GLU A 148 9.56 -5.94 22.07
CA GLU A 148 8.57 -6.50 21.14
C GLU A 148 9.20 -7.12 19.89
N SER A 149 10.35 -6.66 19.45
CA SER A 149 11.06 -7.20 18.27
C SER A 149 11.98 -8.37 18.57
N LEU A 150 12.29 -8.65 19.85
CA LEU A 150 13.26 -9.68 20.24
C LEU A 150 12.94 -11.09 19.68
N PRO A 151 11.70 -11.61 19.70
CA PRO A 151 11.40 -12.93 19.14
C PRO A 151 11.73 -13.04 17.65
N PHE A 152 11.47 -11.97 16.88
CA PHE A 152 11.79 -11.92 15.45
C PHE A 152 13.30 -11.89 15.23
N ILE A 153 14.03 -11.07 15.99
CA ILE A 153 15.49 -10.96 15.87
C ILE A 153 16.15 -12.29 16.26
N GLU A 154 15.65 -12.97 17.30
CA GLU A 154 16.14 -14.29 17.69
C GLU A 154 15.86 -15.34 16.60
N ALA A 155 14.68 -15.34 15.99
CA ALA A 155 14.34 -16.28 14.92
C ALA A 155 15.26 -16.11 13.69
N ILE A 156 15.51 -14.86 13.26
CA ILE A 156 16.42 -14.62 12.11
C ILE A 156 17.88 -14.94 12.47
N ARG A 157 18.30 -14.76 13.74
CA ARG A 157 19.60 -15.22 14.21
C ARG A 157 19.74 -16.73 14.08
N GLN A 158 18.71 -17.48 14.50
CA GLN A 158 18.67 -18.94 14.37
C GLN A 158 18.74 -19.38 12.91
N ILE A 159 17.97 -18.76 12.00
CA ILE A 159 18.06 -19.01 10.55
C ILE A 159 19.50 -18.82 10.04
N GLY A 160 20.18 -17.77 10.49
CA GLY A 160 21.57 -17.52 10.10
C GLY A 160 22.56 -18.61 10.58
N VAL A 161 22.31 -19.19 11.74
CA VAL A 161 23.12 -20.31 12.28
C VAL A 161 22.80 -21.61 11.52
N GLU A 162 21.53 -21.87 11.27
CA GLU A 162 21.05 -23.11 10.62
C GLU A 162 21.45 -23.18 9.14
N TYR A 163 21.33 -22.07 8.39
CA TYR A 163 21.55 -22.04 6.94
C TYR A 163 22.93 -21.51 6.53
N GLY A 164 23.57 -20.73 7.39
CA GLY A 164 24.94 -20.22 7.19
C GLY A 164 25.04 -19.00 6.27
N LYS A 165 26.26 -18.44 6.23
CA LYS A 165 26.58 -17.15 5.60
C LYS A 165 26.40 -17.10 4.07
N ASN A 166 26.39 -18.22 3.40
CA ASN A 166 26.17 -18.29 1.95
C ASN A 166 24.69 -18.22 1.55
N ILE A 167 23.79 -18.33 2.54
CA ILE A 167 22.33 -18.31 2.35
C ILE A 167 21.71 -17.07 2.97
N VAL A 168 22.33 -16.52 4.02
CA VAL A 168 21.80 -15.41 4.81
C VAL A 168 22.72 -14.20 4.76
N THR A 169 22.13 -13.02 4.57
CA THR A 169 22.79 -11.71 4.66
C THR A 169 22.00 -10.79 5.58
N TYR A 170 22.67 -10.07 6.46
CA TYR A 170 22.07 -9.11 7.38
C TYR A 170 22.40 -7.68 6.95
N ILE A 171 21.35 -6.90 6.69
CA ILE A 171 21.41 -5.47 6.44
C ILE A 171 20.88 -4.74 7.67
N HIS A 172 21.61 -3.76 8.16
CA HIS A 172 21.18 -2.96 9.29
C HIS A 172 21.11 -1.48 8.91
N LEU A 173 19.91 -0.88 9.07
CA LEU A 173 19.69 0.54 8.85
C LEU A 173 19.97 1.32 10.12
N THR A 174 20.67 2.44 9.97
CA THR A 174 20.99 3.34 11.09
C THR A 174 20.85 4.79 10.68
N LEU A 175 20.78 5.68 11.68
CA LEU A 175 20.80 7.11 11.49
C LEU A 175 22.20 7.67 11.76
N VAL A 176 22.70 8.48 10.84
CA VAL A 176 23.91 9.29 10.99
C VAL A 176 23.50 10.77 11.02
N PRO A 177 23.15 11.31 12.19
CA PRO A 177 22.61 12.66 12.28
C PRO A 177 23.66 13.73 11.97
N TYR A 178 23.25 14.78 11.30
CA TYR A 178 24.03 15.98 11.11
C TYR A 178 23.68 17.00 12.20
N ILE A 179 24.69 17.46 12.95
CA ILE A 179 24.51 18.46 13.99
C ILE A 179 24.85 19.83 13.42
N LYS A 180 23.82 20.59 13.07
CA LYS A 180 23.96 21.93 12.43
C LYS A 180 24.89 22.87 13.23
N ALA A 181 24.75 22.90 14.57
CA ALA A 181 25.58 23.76 15.43
C ALA A 181 27.07 23.40 15.42
N ALA A 182 27.42 22.14 15.20
CA ALA A 182 28.80 21.66 15.12
C ALA A 182 29.31 21.53 13.69
N ASN A 183 28.45 21.70 12.70
CA ASN A 183 28.70 21.49 11.28
C ASN A 183 29.37 20.14 10.96
N GLU A 184 28.94 19.09 11.66
CA GLU A 184 29.51 17.74 11.52
C GLU A 184 28.45 16.63 11.63
N ILE A 185 28.72 15.48 11.00
CA ILE A 185 27.94 14.26 11.19
C ILE A 185 28.42 13.49 12.42
N LYS A 186 27.51 12.79 13.10
CA LYS A 186 27.81 12.00 14.30
C LYS A 186 27.62 10.51 14.05
N THR A 187 28.69 9.76 14.12
CA THR A 187 28.70 8.29 13.87
C THR A 187 28.38 7.46 15.12
N LYS A 188 28.32 8.06 16.30
CA LYS A 188 28.07 7.36 17.59
C LYS A 188 26.73 6.62 17.63
N PRO A 189 25.59 7.18 17.18
CA PRO A 189 24.31 6.46 17.18
C PRO A 189 24.38 5.16 16.38
N THR A 190 25.00 5.18 15.19
CA THR A 190 25.26 3.98 14.38
C THR A 190 26.10 2.93 15.12
N GLN A 191 27.19 3.36 15.77
CA GLN A 191 28.06 2.45 16.53
C GLN A 191 27.32 1.76 17.68
N HIS A 192 26.44 2.51 18.39
CA HIS A 192 25.63 1.96 19.49
C HIS A 192 24.58 1.00 18.97
N SER A 193 23.89 1.33 17.90
CA SER A 193 22.88 0.46 17.30
C SER A 193 23.44 -0.87 16.82
N VAL A 194 24.61 -0.85 16.15
CA VAL A 194 25.30 -2.07 15.73
C VAL A 194 25.82 -2.87 16.94
N LYS A 195 26.29 -2.19 18.00
CA LYS A 195 26.69 -2.86 19.23
C LYS A 195 25.52 -3.62 19.85
N GLU A 196 24.32 -3.02 19.87
CA GLU A 196 23.10 -3.66 20.37
C GLU A 196 22.75 -4.91 19.56
N LEU A 197 22.71 -4.81 18.23
CA LEU A 197 22.46 -5.95 17.33
C LEU A 197 23.48 -7.09 17.56
N ARG A 198 24.76 -6.74 17.74
CA ARG A 198 25.82 -7.71 18.01
C ARG A 198 25.69 -8.38 19.39
N SER A 199 25.14 -7.67 20.40
CA SER A 199 24.88 -8.27 21.71
C SER A 199 23.85 -9.40 21.66
N ILE A 200 22.94 -9.36 20.67
CA ILE A 200 21.97 -10.43 20.40
C ILE A 200 22.61 -11.58 19.57
N GLY A 201 23.81 -11.38 19.04
CA GLY A 201 24.55 -12.41 18.27
C GLY A 201 24.46 -12.25 16.75
N ILE A 202 24.00 -11.12 16.24
CA ILE A 202 23.96 -10.82 14.79
C ILE A 202 25.04 -9.79 14.45
N GLN A 203 25.98 -10.16 13.58
CA GLN A 203 26.90 -9.24 12.94
C GLN A 203 26.30 -8.77 11.61
N PRO A 204 26.00 -7.48 11.42
CA PRO A 204 25.53 -7.01 10.12
C PRO A 204 26.62 -7.14 9.05
N ASP A 205 26.23 -7.52 7.87
CA ASP A 205 27.09 -7.62 6.69
C ASP A 205 27.17 -6.29 5.94
N ILE A 206 26.06 -5.56 5.94
CA ILE A 206 25.90 -4.29 5.24
C ILE A 206 25.25 -3.29 6.19
N LEU A 207 25.72 -2.06 6.17
CA LEU A 207 25.10 -0.93 6.85
C LEU A 207 24.51 0.04 5.83
N ILE A 208 23.24 0.41 6.03
CA ILE A 208 22.63 1.52 5.30
C ILE A 208 22.47 2.67 6.28
N CYS A 209 23.24 3.73 6.04
CA CYS A 209 23.32 4.90 6.90
C CYS A 209 22.46 6.03 6.31
N ARG A 210 21.28 6.25 6.91
CA ARG A 210 20.45 7.41 6.56
C ARG A 210 21.04 8.68 7.13
N SER A 211 21.09 9.74 6.31
CA SER A 211 21.68 11.04 6.71
C SER A 211 21.12 12.17 5.85
N GLU A 212 21.04 13.38 6.42
CA GLU A 212 20.69 14.60 5.68
C GLU A 212 21.78 15.02 4.67
N LYS A 213 23.02 14.60 4.90
CA LYS A 213 24.18 14.96 4.07
C LYS A 213 24.99 13.72 3.69
N GLU A 214 25.73 13.82 2.60
CA GLU A 214 26.64 12.79 2.16
C GLU A 214 27.70 12.47 3.24
N ILE A 215 27.89 11.18 3.50
CA ILE A 215 28.93 10.67 4.43
C ILE A 215 30.23 10.55 3.65
N ASN A 216 31.21 11.34 4.02
CA ASN A 216 32.53 11.32 3.39
C ASN A 216 33.27 9.99 3.62
N SER A 217 34.32 9.75 2.82
CA SER A 217 35.09 8.50 2.86
C SER A 217 35.75 8.23 4.21
N ASN A 218 36.16 9.26 4.95
CA ASN A 218 36.82 9.10 6.26
C ASN A 218 35.80 8.66 7.30
N ASP A 219 34.59 9.23 7.31
CA ASP A 219 33.53 8.82 8.21
C ASP A 219 33.00 7.43 7.87
N LYS A 220 32.90 7.05 6.57
CA LYS A 220 32.60 5.67 6.16
C LYS A 220 33.62 4.68 6.71
N LYS A 221 34.92 4.97 6.58
CA LYS A 221 36.01 4.14 7.14
C LYS A 221 35.92 4.03 8.66
N LYS A 222 35.60 5.13 9.35
CA LYS A 222 35.40 5.15 10.80
C LYS A 222 34.20 4.28 11.21
N ILE A 223 33.05 4.42 10.54
CA ILE A 223 31.89 3.56 10.78
C ILE A 223 32.27 2.09 10.56
N ALA A 224 32.88 1.76 9.43
CA ALA A 224 33.34 0.41 9.08
C ALA A 224 34.21 -0.22 10.17
N LEU A 225 35.20 0.52 10.66
CA LEU A 225 36.10 0.06 11.71
C LEU A 225 35.37 -0.27 13.02
N PHE A 226 34.52 0.63 13.51
CA PHE A 226 33.81 0.46 14.78
C PHE A 226 32.68 -0.59 14.72
N THR A 227 32.14 -0.87 13.55
CA THR A 227 31.02 -1.78 13.37
C THR A 227 31.45 -3.16 12.83
N ASN A 228 32.74 -3.33 12.51
CA ASN A 228 33.29 -4.55 11.90
C ASN A 228 32.58 -4.93 10.59
N VAL A 229 32.34 -3.92 9.73
CA VAL A 229 31.75 -4.06 8.40
C VAL A 229 32.76 -3.57 7.37
N GLU A 230 32.78 -4.14 6.17
CA GLU A 230 33.65 -3.65 5.10
C GLU A 230 33.30 -2.21 4.72
N ALA A 231 34.32 -1.38 4.44
CA ALA A 231 34.07 0.04 4.11
C ALA A 231 33.19 0.22 2.87
N ARG A 232 33.29 -0.70 1.87
CA ARG A 232 32.41 -0.70 0.68
C ARG A 232 30.96 -1.05 1.00
N ALA A 233 30.72 -1.76 2.12
CA ALA A 233 29.39 -2.16 2.57
C ALA A 233 28.74 -1.14 3.53
N VAL A 234 29.36 0.04 3.73
CA VAL A 234 28.76 1.19 4.38
C VAL A 234 28.12 2.08 3.31
N ILE A 235 26.85 1.88 3.09
CA ILE A 235 26.05 2.55 2.05
C ILE A 235 25.38 3.80 2.65
N ASN A 236 25.45 4.91 1.96
CA ASN A 236 24.80 6.15 2.37
C ASN A 236 23.43 6.30 1.70
N SER A 237 22.38 6.38 2.49
CA SER A 237 21.03 6.74 2.02
C SER A 237 20.74 8.19 2.42
N ILE A 238 20.93 9.11 1.48
CA ILE A 238 20.64 10.53 1.67
C ILE A 238 19.13 10.73 1.61
N ASP A 239 18.62 11.68 2.42
CA ASP A 239 17.24 12.12 2.33
C ASP A 239 16.97 12.73 0.94
N VAL A 240 15.89 12.27 0.31
CA VAL A 240 15.49 12.68 -1.05
C VAL A 240 14.05 13.17 -1.04
N ASP A 241 13.72 14.04 -2.00
CA ASP A 241 12.36 14.54 -2.19
C ASP A 241 11.44 13.47 -2.80
N ASP A 242 12.01 12.51 -3.51
CA ASP A 242 11.27 11.41 -4.14
C ASP A 242 11.90 10.06 -3.81
N ILE A 243 11.16 9.24 -3.08
CA ILE A 243 11.60 7.90 -2.67
C ILE A 243 11.92 6.98 -3.85
N TYR A 244 11.38 7.25 -5.03
CA TYR A 244 11.61 6.47 -6.25
C TYR A 244 12.99 6.70 -6.88
N GLU A 245 13.80 7.62 -6.34
CA GLU A 245 15.23 7.75 -6.67
C GLU A 245 16.12 6.77 -5.88
N ILE A 246 15.63 6.20 -4.78
CA ILE A 246 16.42 5.33 -3.88
C ILE A 246 16.99 4.10 -4.60
N PRO A 247 16.27 3.39 -5.50
CA PRO A 247 16.88 2.28 -6.25
C PRO A 247 18.15 2.66 -7.00
N LEU A 248 18.14 3.82 -7.68
CA LEU A 248 19.31 4.33 -8.39
C LEU A 248 20.46 4.71 -7.44
N ILE A 249 20.14 5.33 -6.30
CA ILE A 249 21.13 5.74 -5.28
C ILE A 249 21.83 4.53 -4.66
N LEU A 250 21.08 3.47 -4.33
CA LEU A 250 21.63 2.26 -3.73
C LEU A 250 22.46 1.45 -4.74
N HIS A 251 21.97 1.31 -5.97
CA HIS A 251 22.70 0.64 -7.04
C HIS A 251 24.04 1.34 -7.36
N ASN A 252 24.04 2.66 -7.49
CA ASN A 252 25.25 3.44 -7.80
C ASN A 252 26.34 3.33 -6.73
N GLN A 253 26.02 2.88 -5.53
CA GLN A 253 26.98 2.59 -4.46
C GLN A 253 27.37 1.10 -4.38
N GLY A 254 26.86 0.25 -5.32
CA GLY A 254 27.21 -1.16 -5.44
C GLY A 254 26.53 -2.07 -4.43
N LEU A 255 25.39 -1.66 -3.85
CA LEU A 255 24.67 -2.48 -2.85
C LEU A 255 24.34 -3.88 -3.39
N ASP A 256 23.78 -3.94 -4.56
CA ASP A 256 23.37 -5.18 -5.22
C ASP A 256 24.56 -6.07 -5.62
N ASP A 257 25.69 -5.48 -6.05
CA ASP A 257 26.91 -6.22 -6.35
C ASP A 257 27.48 -6.90 -5.11
N ILE A 258 27.48 -6.20 -3.95
CA ILE A 258 27.90 -6.76 -2.67
C ILE A 258 27.02 -7.95 -2.28
N ILE A 259 25.69 -7.83 -2.47
CA ILE A 259 24.73 -8.89 -2.15
C ILE A 259 24.91 -10.10 -3.06
N VAL A 260 25.03 -9.86 -4.37
CA VAL A 260 25.27 -10.92 -5.37
C VAL A 260 26.54 -11.70 -5.07
N GLU A 261 27.64 -10.99 -4.77
CA GLU A 261 28.92 -11.59 -4.37
C GLU A 261 28.76 -12.43 -3.10
N LYS A 262 28.12 -11.86 -2.07
CA LYS A 262 27.99 -12.48 -0.74
C LYS A 262 27.14 -13.75 -0.76
N LEU A 263 26.02 -13.71 -1.46
CA LEU A 263 25.09 -14.84 -1.56
C LEU A 263 25.43 -15.80 -2.70
N GLY A 264 26.43 -15.48 -3.51
CA GLY A 264 26.83 -16.30 -4.67
C GLY A 264 25.70 -16.44 -5.69
N LEU A 265 24.95 -15.37 -5.93
CA LEU A 265 23.81 -15.36 -6.86
C LEU A 265 24.29 -15.40 -8.31
N LYS A 266 23.67 -16.24 -9.12
CA LYS A 266 23.88 -16.25 -10.58
C LYS A 266 22.76 -15.41 -11.22
N CYS A 267 23.09 -14.25 -11.73
CA CYS A 267 22.14 -13.29 -12.24
C CYS A 267 22.72 -12.46 -13.39
N ARG A 268 21.86 -11.70 -14.06
CA ARG A 268 22.28 -10.72 -15.10
C ARG A 268 22.83 -9.45 -14.46
N GLN A 269 23.38 -8.57 -15.29
CA GLN A 269 23.70 -7.21 -14.86
C GLN A 269 22.41 -6.42 -14.63
N THR A 270 22.47 -5.50 -13.68
CA THR A 270 21.35 -4.61 -13.34
C THR A 270 20.94 -3.73 -14.51
N SER A 271 19.65 -3.56 -14.71
CA SER A 271 19.07 -2.61 -15.65
C SER A 271 17.94 -1.82 -15.00
N LEU A 272 18.21 -0.58 -14.62
CA LEU A 272 17.23 0.31 -13.95
C LEU A 272 16.63 1.35 -14.90
N GLN A 273 16.55 1.05 -16.20
CA GLN A 273 16.08 1.96 -17.24
C GLN A 273 14.66 2.50 -16.97
N SER A 274 13.78 1.68 -16.37
CA SER A 274 12.41 2.10 -16.00
C SER A 274 12.43 3.21 -14.94
N TRP A 275 13.33 3.11 -13.96
CA TRP A 275 13.51 4.11 -12.90
C TRP A 275 14.16 5.40 -13.43
N GLU A 276 15.15 5.28 -14.32
CA GLU A 276 15.73 6.44 -15.01
C GLU A 276 14.68 7.16 -15.86
N ASN A 277 13.86 6.42 -16.59
CA ASN A 277 12.77 6.98 -17.39
C ASN A 277 11.74 7.71 -16.53
N TYR A 278 11.35 7.12 -15.39
CA TYR A 278 10.45 7.78 -14.44
C TYR A 278 11.05 9.09 -13.92
N LYS A 279 12.31 9.06 -13.45
CA LYS A 279 13.02 10.25 -12.98
C LYS A 279 13.08 11.35 -14.05
N ASN A 280 13.40 10.98 -15.31
CA ASN A 280 13.47 11.92 -16.41
C ASN A 280 12.08 12.54 -16.73
N LYS A 281 11.02 11.73 -16.74
CA LYS A 281 9.65 12.24 -16.92
C LYS A 281 9.28 13.23 -15.81
N ARG A 282 9.51 12.87 -14.55
CA ARG A 282 9.22 13.73 -13.39
C ARG A 282 9.92 15.08 -13.47
N ASN A 283 11.21 15.09 -13.84
CA ASN A 283 12.01 16.33 -13.93
C ASN A 283 11.58 17.26 -15.08
N ASN A 284 10.83 16.75 -16.06
CA ASN A 284 10.35 17.49 -17.21
C ASN A 284 8.90 17.98 -17.08
N VAL A 285 8.29 17.83 -15.91
CA VAL A 285 6.93 18.30 -15.67
C VAL A 285 6.92 19.80 -15.43
N ASN A 286 6.13 20.55 -16.22
CA ASN A 286 6.14 22.02 -16.20
C ASN A 286 4.75 22.64 -15.94
N LYS A 287 3.67 21.86 -15.92
CA LYS A 287 2.31 22.35 -15.73
C LYS A 287 1.73 21.87 -14.42
N ASN A 288 1.13 22.75 -13.65
CA ASN A 288 0.46 22.41 -12.39
C ASN A 288 -1.06 22.23 -12.62
N ILE A 289 -1.64 21.26 -11.94
CA ILE A 289 -3.09 21.09 -11.80
C ILE A 289 -3.43 20.84 -10.33
N CYS A 290 -4.65 21.21 -9.93
CA CYS A 290 -5.16 21.04 -8.57
C CYS A 290 -6.18 19.89 -8.52
N ILE A 291 -5.88 18.83 -7.77
CA ILE A 291 -6.82 17.75 -7.48
C ILE A 291 -7.30 17.88 -6.04
N GLN A 292 -8.60 18.05 -5.86
CA GLN A 292 -9.19 18.10 -4.53
C GLN A 292 -9.72 16.72 -4.10
N ILE A 293 -9.26 16.25 -2.94
CA ILE A 293 -9.69 14.98 -2.33
C ILE A 293 -10.65 15.30 -1.18
N ILE A 294 -11.91 14.87 -1.32
CA ILE A 294 -12.96 15.11 -0.33
C ILE A 294 -12.91 13.99 0.72
N ALA A 295 -12.19 14.22 1.78
CA ALA A 295 -11.78 13.18 2.72
C ALA A 295 -12.35 13.38 4.12
N LYS A 296 -12.48 12.26 4.85
CA LYS A 296 -12.89 12.24 6.26
C LYS A 296 -11.72 12.56 7.20
N TYR A 297 -10.49 12.31 6.75
CA TYR A 297 -9.25 12.44 7.51
C TYR A 297 -8.31 13.44 6.82
N GLY A 298 -8.75 14.71 6.68
CA GLY A 298 -8.00 15.72 5.93
C GLY A 298 -6.61 16.05 6.49
N ASN A 299 -6.34 15.74 7.76
CA ASN A 299 -5.04 15.99 8.40
C ASN A 299 -4.09 14.77 8.40
N TYR A 300 -4.52 13.61 7.86
CA TYR A 300 -3.75 12.36 7.93
C TYR A 300 -3.43 11.83 6.54
N THR A 301 -2.36 12.35 5.94
CA THR A 301 -1.90 11.95 4.59
C THR A 301 -1.55 10.47 4.48
N GLU A 302 -1.09 9.85 5.56
CA GLU A 302 -0.75 8.42 5.60
C GLU A 302 -1.99 7.52 5.48
N SER A 303 -3.17 7.99 5.90
CA SER A 303 -4.43 7.24 5.74
C SER A 303 -4.88 7.09 4.27
N TYR A 304 -4.29 7.87 3.36
CA TYR A 304 -4.56 7.86 1.92
C TYR A 304 -3.26 7.71 1.12
N LYS A 305 -2.29 6.95 1.66
CA LYS A 305 -0.94 6.86 1.08
C LYS A 305 -0.97 6.35 -0.35
N SER A 306 -1.62 5.22 -0.62
CA SER A 306 -1.70 4.65 -1.96
C SER A 306 -2.43 5.58 -2.94
N LEU A 307 -3.50 6.25 -2.50
CA LEU A 307 -4.21 7.23 -3.32
C LEU A 307 -3.30 8.41 -3.72
N ASN A 308 -2.59 8.98 -2.75
CA ASN A 308 -1.65 10.07 -3.00
C ASN A 308 -0.57 9.67 -4.01
N GLU A 309 -0.01 8.48 -3.84
CA GLU A 309 1.01 7.97 -4.76
C GLU A 309 0.42 7.72 -6.15
N ALA A 310 -0.78 7.12 -6.26
CA ALA A 310 -1.44 6.87 -7.53
C ALA A 310 -1.71 8.15 -8.32
N VAL A 311 -2.15 9.21 -7.65
CA VAL A 311 -2.38 10.54 -8.24
C VAL A 311 -1.06 11.16 -8.72
N LYS A 312 0.02 11.08 -7.93
CA LYS A 312 1.35 11.57 -8.32
C LYS A 312 1.93 10.79 -9.49
N HIS A 313 1.83 9.45 -9.48
CA HIS A 313 2.27 8.61 -10.59
C HIS A 313 1.59 9.02 -11.90
N ALA A 314 0.25 9.18 -11.86
CA ALA A 314 -0.52 9.62 -13.00
C ALA A 314 -0.09 11.02 -13.48
N GLY A 315 0.22 11.94 -12.57
CA GLY A 315 0.77 13.26 -12.88
C GLY A 315 2.05 13.16 -13.71
N VAL A 316 3.02 12.35 -13.28
CA VAL A 316 4.28 12.12 -14.01
C VAL A 316 4.02 11.55 -15.40
N HIS A 317 3.12 10.56 -15.53
CA HIS A 317 2.84 9.91 -16.81
C HIS A 317 2.02 10.77 -17.78
N THR A 318 1.24 11.75 -17.28
CA THR A 318 0.46 12.70 -18.10
C THR A 318 1.18 14.03 -18.30
N GLY A 319 2.38 14.22 -17.70
CA GLY A 319 3.22 15.40 -17.85
C GLY A 319 2.69 16.61 -17.10
N VAL A 320 2.09 16.40 -15.91
CA VAL A 320 1.62 17.47 -15.03
C VAL A 320 2.09 17.25 -13.59
N ASN A 321 2.40 18.33 -12.90
CA ASN A 321 2.60 18.33 -11.45
C ASN A 321 1.23 18.44 -10.77
N VAL A 322 0.89 17.49 -9.91
CA VAL A 322 -0.41 17.47 -9.24
C VAL A 322 -0.27 18.03 -7.83
N GLU A 323 -0.91 19.16 -7.60
CA GLU A 323 -1.14 19.69 -6.26
C GLU A 323 -2.37 18.97 -5.66
N ILE A 324 -2.17 18.21 -4.59
CA ILE A 324 -3.24 17.53 -3.88
C ILE A 324 -3.72 18.42 -2.75
N GLN A 325 -5.00 18.81 -2.79
CA GLN A 325 -5.65 19.57 -1.73
C GLN A 325 -6.73 18.72 -1.04
N TYR A 326 -6.63 18.56 0.26
CA TYR A 326 -7.64 17.87 1.04
C TYR A 326 -8.74 18.83 1.49
N VAL A 327 -10.00 18.44 1.23
CA VAL A 327 -11.19 19.14 1.70
C VAL A 327 -11.89 18.26 2.75
N ASP A 328 -12.11 18.82 3.93
CA ASP A 328 -12.77 18.13 5.04
C ASP A 328 -14.26 17.94 4.73
N ALA A 329 -14.66 16.71 4.48
CA ALA A 329 -16.02 16.35 4.14
C ALA A 329 -17.04 16.69 5.26
N GLU A 330 -16.62 16.75 6.52
CA GLU A 330 -17.51 17.09 7.65
C GLU A 330 -17.86 18.58 7.69
N LYS A 331 -16.98 19.41 7.15
CA LYS A 331 -17.18 20.87 7.10
C LYS A 331 -17.84 21.34 5.81
N LEU A 332 -17.90 20.46 4.79
CA LEU A 332 -18.45 20.81 3.49
C LEU A 332 -19.98 20.72 3.50
N ASN A 333 -20.64 21.79 3.02
CA ASN A 333 -22.08 21.89 2.88
C ASN A 333 -22.45 22.85 1.75
N ASP A 334 -23.73 22.92 1.38
CA ASP A 334 -24.21 23.71 0.22
C ASP A 334 -23.85 25.21 0.28
N ASN A 335 -23.50 25.77 1.44
CA ASN A 335 -23.16 27.19 1.59
C ASN A 335 -21.67 27.52 1.34
N ASN A 336 -20.80 26.50 1.27
CA ASN A 336 -19.35 26.70 1.13
C ASN A 336 -18.73 25.89 -0.03
N LEU A 337 -19.53 25.44 -0.98
CA LEU A 337 -19.07 24.67 -2.14
C LEU A 337 -18.10 25.45 -3.05
N ASN A 338 -18.04 26.77 -2.95
CA ASN A 338 -17.10 27.61 -3.68
C ASN A 338 -15.61 27.29 -3.40
N ILE A 339 -15.32 26.56 -2.31
CA ILE A 339 -13.96 26.05 -2.07
C ILE A 339 -13.52 25.06 -3.17
N LEU A 340 -14.47 24.45 -3.86
CA LEU A 340 -14.25 23.50 -4.95
C LEU A 340 -13.99 24.16 -6.31
N ASP A 341 -14.18 25.48 -6.45
CA ASP A 341 -13.99 26.22 -7.71
C ASP A 341 -12.55 26.13 -8.26
N LYS A 342 -11.59 25.81 -7.39
CA LYS A 342 -10.17 25.69 -7.75
C LYS A 342 -9.78 24.30 -8.25
N ALA A 343 -10.70 23.35 -8.19
CA ALA A 343 -10.40 21.96 -8.55
C ALA A 343 -10.41 21.77 -10.06
N ASP A 344 -9.32 21.27 -10.60
CA ASP A 344 -9.27 20.75 -11.97
C ASP A 344 -9.88 19.34 -12.05
N GLY A 345 -9.92 18.63 -10.93
CA GLY A 345 -10.59 17.34 -10.75
C GLY A 345 -10.87 17.07 -9.27
N ILE A 346 -11.93 16.30 -9.01
CA ILE A 346 -12.39 15.96 -7.65
C ILE A 346 -12.34 14.44 -7.46
N ILE A 347 -11.75 14.00 -6.34
CA ILE A 347 -11.75 12.60 -5.90
C ILE A 347 -12.53 12.46 -4.61
N VAL A 348 -13.47 11.51 -4.57
CA VAL A 348 -14.08 11.04 -3.32
C VAL A 348 -13.54 9.65 -3.02
N PRO A 349 -12.66 9.49 -2.02
CA PRO A 349 -12.00 8.23 -1.72
C PRO A 349 -12.89 7.25 -0.96
N GLY A 350 -12.41 6.01 -0.87
CA GLY A 350 -12.97 4.97 -0.02
C GLY A 350 -13.03 5.36 1.46
N GLY A 351 -13.73 4.55 2.22
CA GLY A 351 -13.92 4.72 3.67
C GLY A 351 -15.13 3.96 4.18
N PHE A 352 -15.36 4.02 5.48
CA PHE A 352 -16.49 3.38 6.16
C PHE A 352 -17.20 4.37 7.08
N GLY A 353 -18.51 4.12 7.32
CA GLY A 353 -19.34 4.83 8.28
C GLY A 353 -19.87 6.18 7.78
N GLU A 354 -20.85 6.70 8.51
CA GLU A 354 -21.72 7.83 8.15
C GLU A 354 -21.01 9.20 8.16
N ARG A 355 -19.91 9.35 8.89
CA ARG A 355 -19.24 10.63 9.12
C ARG A 355 -18.76 11.28 7.82
N GLY A 356 -19.22 12.52 7.53
CA GLY A 356 -18.84 13.31 6.35
C GLY A 356 -19.54 12.90 5.05
N ILE A 357 -20.52 11.96 5.06
CA ILE A 357 -21.16 11.45 3.84
C ILE A 357 -21.96 12.54 3.11
N GLU A 358 -22.69 13.40 3.81
CA GLU A 358 -23.48 14.45 3.18
C GLU A 358 -22.59 15.52 2.49
N GLY A 359 -21.43 15.86 3.09
CA GLY A 359 -20.47 16.72 2.42
C GLY A 359 -19.84 16.08 1.18
N LYS A 360 -19.60 14.77 1.20
CA LYS A 360 -19.19 14.03 -0.01
C LYS A 360 -20.27 14.10 -1.09
N ILE A 361 -21.53 13.87 -0.73
CA ILE A 361 -22.67 13.96 -1.65
C ILE A 361 -22.81 15.37 -2.24
N SER A 362 -22.67 16.42 -1.43
CA SER A 362 -22.68 17.83 -1.90
C SER A 362 -21.54 18.11 -2.89
N ALA A 363 -20.32 17.59 -2.62
CA ALA A 363 -19.18 17.74 -3.53
C ALA A 363 -19.39 16.99 -4.86
N ILE A 364 -19.99 15.80 -4.82
CA ILE A 364 -20.32 15.01 -6.02
C ILE A 364 -21.35 15.73 -6.87
N LYS A 365 -22.41 16.25 -6.26
CA LYS A 365 -23.41 17.08 -6.91
C LYS A 365 -22.76 18.30 -7.59
N TYR A 366 -21.89 18.98 -6.88
CA TYR A 366 -21.17 20.13 -7.40
C TYR A 366 -20.33 19.76 -8.63
N SER A 367 -19.54 18.68 -8.54
CA SER A 367 -18.74 18.18 -9.65
C SER A 367 -19.61 17.84 -10.87
N ARG A 368 -20.73 17.11 -10.68
CA ARG A 368 -21.64 16.73 -11.73
C ARG A 368 -22.29 17.96 -12.41
N GLU A 369 -22.77 18.92 -11.63
CA GLU A 369 -23.46 20.12 -12.15
C GLU A 369 -22.51 21.14 -12.79
N LYS A 370 -21.26 21.22 -12.31
CA LYS A 370 -20.22 22.09 -12.86
C LYS A 370 -19.35 21.43 -13.92
N ASN A 371 -19.63 20.17 -14.23
CA ASN A 371 -18.88 19.39 -15.24
C ASN A 371 -17.38 19.28 -14.96
N ILE A 372 -17.00 19.20 -13.65
CA ILE A 372 -15.63 19.02 -13.20
C ILE A 372 -15.30 17.52 -13.19
N PRO A 373 -14.17 17.06 -13.76
CA PRO A 373 -13.76 15.65 -13.72
C PRO A 373 -13.85 15.04 -12.32
N PHE A 374 -14.52 13.89 -12.22
CA PHE A 374 -14.84 13.24 -10.95
C PHE A 374 -14.43 11.76 -10.94
N LEU A 375 -13.73 11.35 -9.86
CA LEU A 375 -13.44 9.96 -9.56
C LEU A 375 -13.97 9.58 -8.18
N GLY A 376 -14.91 8.64 -8.12
CA GLY A 376 -15.41 8.04 -6.88
C GLY A 376 -14.84 6.65 -6.66
N ILE A 377 -14.15 6.41 -5.54
CA ILE A 377 -13.53 5.12 -5.24
C ILE A 377 -14.29 4.46 -4.09
N CYS A 378 -14.76 3.23 -4.26
CA CYS A 378 -15.45 2.41 -3.26
C CYS A 378 -16.64 3.19 -2.64
N LEU A 379 -16.53 3.69 -1.41
CA LEU A 379 -17.53 4.58 -0.81
C LEU A 379 -17.84 5.80 -1.69
N GLY A 380 -16.86 6.30 -2.43
CA GLY A 380 -17.04 7.41 -3.37
C GLY A 380 -17.98 7.08 -4.52
N MET A 381 -17.93 5.88 -5.07
CA MET A 381 -18.91 5.38 -6.03
C MET A 381 -20.29 5.26 -5.39
N GLN A 382 -20.38 4.66 -4.20
CA GLN A 382 -21.65 4.51 -3.48
C GLN A 382 -22.31 5.86 -3.20
N ALA A 383 -21.52 6.85 -2.77
CA ALA A 383 -21.99 8.22 -2.57
C ALA A 383 -22.47 8.88 -3.89
N ALA A 384 -21.81 8.58 -5.03
CA ALA A 384 -22.24 9.06 -6.34
C ALA A 384 -23.60 8.46 -6.77
N VAL A 385 -23.81 7.17 -6.51
CA VAL A 385 -25.11 6.51 -6.74
C VAL A 385 -26.19 7.13 -5.86
N ILE A 386 -25.91 7.41 -4.58
CA ILE A 386 -26.86 8.09 -3.67
C ILE A 386 -27.17 9.50 -4.15
N GLU A 387 -26.16 10.28 -4.54
CA GLU A 387 -26.33 11.63 -5.08
C GLU A 387 -27.23 11.61 -6.31
N PHE A 388 -26.92 10.77 -7.30
CA PHE A 388 -27.66 10.67 -8.54
C PHE A 388 -29.12 10.24 -8.29
N SER A 389 -29.33 9.28 -7.42
CA SER A 389 -30.67 8.84 -7.00
C SER A 389 -31.48 9.96 -6.39
N ARG A 390 -30.89 10.77 -5.50
CA ARG A 390 -31.60 11.87 -4.82
C ARG A 390 -31.88 13.04 -5.75
N ASN A 391 -30.90 13.46 -6.54
CA ASN A 391 -30.94 14.72 -7.24
C ASN A 391 -31.36 14.60 -8.71
N VAL A 392 -31.08 13.48 -9.38
CA VAL A 392 -31.50 13.21 -10.76
C VAL A 392 -32.81 12.41 -10.79
N CYS A 393 -32.84 11.22 -10.17
CA CYS A 393 -34.01 10.34 -10.14
C CYS A 393 -35.10 10.82 -9.15
N LYS A 394 -34.85 11.86 -8.36
CA LYS A 394 -35.82 12.44 -7.38
C LYS A 394 -36.26 11.48 -6.28
N LEU A 395 -35.48 10.44 -5.97
CA LEU A 395 -35.73 9.52 -4.88
C LEU A 395 -35.33 10.17 -3.53
N LYS A 396 -36.21 11.02 -3.00
CA LYS A 396 -35.95 11.75 -1.75
C LYS A 396 -35.63 10.78 -0.59
N GLY A 397 -34.45 10.92 0.00
CA GLY A 397 -33.99 10.08 1.11
C GLY A 397 -33.35 8.76 0.67
N ALA A 398 -33.04 8.57 -0.63
CA ALA A 398 -32.21 7.46 -1.08
C ALA A 398 -30.90 7.42 -0.30
N ASN A 399 -30.47 6.24 0.15
CA ASN A 399 -29.30 6.11 1.02
C ASN A 399 -28.71 4.69 0.96
N SER A 400 -27.55 4.53 1.62
CA SER A 400 -27.03 3.22 1.98
C SER A 400 -27.67 2.70 3.27
N THR A 401 -27.90 1.39 3.35
CA THR A 401 -28.31 0.73 4.60
C THR A 401 -27.19 0.76 5.66
N GLU A 402 -25.94 1.07 5.29
CA GLU A 402 -24.85 1.36 6.21
C GLU A 402 -25.16 2.60 7.08
N PHE A 403 -25.66 3.67 6.46
CA PHE A 403 -25.89 4.97 7.12
C PHE A 403 -27.31 5.09 7.68
N ASN A 404 -28.29 4.56 6.95
CA ASN A 404 -29.70 4.58 7.35
C ASN A 404 -30.41 3.25 7.08
N LYS A 405 -30.46 2.39 8.11
CA LYS A 405 -31.12 1.07 8.04
C LYS A 405 -32.61 1.12 7.70
N LYS A 406 -33.25 2.30 7.82
CA LYS A 406 -34.69 2.51 7.59
C LYS A 406 -34.99 3.32 6.33
N THR A 407 -34.01 3.51 5.45
CA THR A 407 -34.24 4.23 4.20
C THR A 407 -35.31 3.55 3.35
N LYS A 408 -36.17 4.35 2.73
CA LYS A 408 -37.19 3.84 1.78
C LYS A 408 -36.59 3.42 0.45
N PHE A 409 -35.44 3.96 0.11
CA PHE A 409 -34.73 3.70 -1.15
C PHE A 409 -33.30 3.28 -0.86
N PRO A 410 -33.08 1.99 -0.49
CA PRO A 410 -31.75 1.46 -0.19
C PRO A 410 -30.99 1.18 -1.47
N VAL A 411 -30.53 2.25 -2.15
CA VAL A 411 -29.82 2.16 -3.44
C VAL A 411 -28.43 1.54 -3.31
N ILE A 412 -27.89 1.52 -2.07
CA ILE A 412 -26.73 0.76 -1.63
C ILE A 412 -27.15 -0.09 -0.45
N ALA A 413 -26.89 -1.40 -0.49
CA ALA A 413 -27.33 -2.34 0.53
C ALA A 413 -26.34 -3.49 0.76
N LEU A 414 -26.49 -4.20 1.87
CA LEU A 414 -25.83 -5.49 2.08
C LEU A 414 -26.43 -6.53 1.14
N ILE A 415 -25.56 -7.37 0.56
CA ILE A 415 -25.99 -8.59 -0.11
C ILE A 415 -26.05 -9.70 0.95
N GLU A 416 -27.23 -10.30 1.10
CA GLU A 416 -27.47 -11.32 2.14
C GLU A 416 -26.91 -12.69 1.77
N GLU A 417 -26.70 -12.95 0.46
CA GLU A 417 -26.14 -14.22 -0.04
C GLU A 417 -24.93 -13.96 -0.92
N TRP A 418 -23.87 -14.68 -0.66
CA TRP A 418 -22.59 -14.54 -1.35
C TRP A 418 -22.01 -15.90 -1.72
N LEU A 419 -21.45 -16.00 -2.92
CA LEU A 419 -20.61 -17.14 -3.32
C LEU A 419 -19.16 -16.90 -2.88
N ASP A 420 -18.65 -17.74 -1.98
CA ASP A 420 -17.24 -17.72 -1.61
C ASP A 420 -16.33 -18.20 -2.77
N LYS A 421 -15.01 -18.11 -2.59
CA LYS A 421 -14.01 -18.58 -3.58
C LYS A 421 -14.09 -20.07 -3.89
N THR A 422 -14.84 -20.85 -3.12
CA THR A 422 -15.06 -22.30 -3.31
C THR A 422 -16.37 -22.61 -4.01
N GLY A 423 -17.21 -21.60 -4.28
CA GLY A 423 -18.53 -21.75 -4.87
C GLY A 423 -19.62 -22.11 -3.85
N SER A 424 -19.33 -21.99 -2.56
CA SER A 424 -20.31 -22.17 -1.49
C SER A 424 -21.06 -20.86 -1.25
N VAL A 425 -22.38 -20.94 -1.00
CA VAL A 425 -23.20 -19.78 -0.64
C VAL A 425 -22.95 -19.44 0.81
N GLU A 426 -22.26 -18.31 1.08
CA GLU A 426 -22.19 -17.73 2.42
C GLU A 426 -23.43 -16.87 2.68
N HIS A 427 -24.21 -17.26 3.67
CA HIS A 427 -25.31 -16.44 4.19
C HIS A 427 -24.76 -15.39 5.14
N ARG A 428 -24.90 -14.12 4.78
CA ARG A 428 -24.55 -12.98 5.62
C ARG A 428 -25.78 -12.55 6.41
N ASP A 429 -25.81 -12.85 7.70
CA ASP A 429 -26.83 -12.32 8.57
C ASP A 429 -26.33 -11.06 9.32
N LYS A 430 -27.27 -10.34 9.95
CA LYS A 430 -27.00 -9.09 10.71
C LYS A 430 -26.10 -9.28 11.93
N ASN A 431 -25.80 -10.52 12.32
CA ASN A 431 -25.00 -10.91 13.47
C ASN A 431 -23.66 -11.55 13.07
N SER A 432 -23.36 -11.66 11.76
CA SER A 432 -22.08 -12.17 11.27
C SER A 432 -20.93 -11.27 11.73
N ASP A 433 -19.81 -11.90 12.06
CA ASP A 433 -18.61 -11.21 12.55
C ASP A 433 -18.18 -10.11 11.58
N ILE A 434 -17.94 -8.91 12.12
CA ILE A 434 -17.69 -7.69 11.32
C ILE A 434 -16.50 -7.87 10.37
N GLY A 435 -15.49 -8.67 10.72
CA GLY A 435 -14.33 -8.98 9.87
C GLY A 435 -14.62 -9.98 8.75
N GLY A 436 -15.53 -10.94 8.93
CA GLY A 436 -15.75 -12.07 8.00
C GLY A 436 -16.68 -11.81 6.82
N THR A 437 -17.28 -10.60 6.67
CA THR A 437 -18.34 -10.33 5.68
C THR A 437 -17.91 -9.37 4.58
N MET A 438 -16.63 -8.99 4.49
CA MET A 438 -16.12 -8.08 3.46
C MET A 438 -15.76 -8.84 2.18
N ARG A 439 -16.01 -8.19 1.04
CA ARG A 439 -15.42 -8.58 -0.22
C ARG A 439 -13.99 -8.03 -0.26
N LEU A 440 -13.02 -8.94 -0.29
CA LEU A 440 -11.61 -8.63 -0.15
C LEU A 440 -10.79 -9.23 -1.28
N GLY A 441 -9.72 -8.52 -1.67
CA GLY A 441 -8.73 -8.98 -2.63
C GLY A 441 -9.12 -8.75 -4.08
N GLU A 442 -8.30 -9.33 -4.97
CA GLU A 442 -8.40 -9.14 -6.42
C GLU A 442 -9.62 -9.87 -6.98
N GLN A 443 -10.45 -9.15 -7.73
CA GLN A 443 -11.64 -9.66 -8.40
C GLN A 443 -11.63 -9.24 -9.86
N GLU A 444 -12.23 -10.07 -10.72
CA GLU A 444 -12.40 -9.77 -12.13
C GLU A 444 -13.64 -8.89 -12.35
N CYS A 445 -13.48 -7.83 -13.15
CA CYS A 445 -14.56 -6.95 -13.58
C CYS A 445 -14.65 -6.97 -15.11
N ILE A 446 -15.85 -7.23 -15.62
CA ILE A 446 -16.16 -7.19 -17.06
C ILE A 446 -16.58 -5.76 -17.43
N VAL A 447 -15.91 -5.20 -18.42
CA VAL A 447 -16.01 -3.79 -18.81
C VAL A 447 -16.74 -3.63 -20.14
N ASN A 448 -17.68 -2.68 -20.20
CA ASN A 448 -18.39 -2.33 -21.41
C ASN A 448 -17.47 -1.56 -22.38
N SER A 449 -17.40 -2.00 -23.64
CA SER A 449 -16.50 -1.42 -24.65
C SER A 449 -16.83 0.05 -25.02
N ASP A 450 -18.05 0.52 -24.75
CA ASP A 450 -18.46 1.92 -24.97
C ASP A 450 -18.39 2.77 -23.70
N SER A 451 -17.29 2.67 -22.96
CA SER A 451 -17.10 3.31 -21.65
C SER A 451 -15.75 4.01 -21.53
N ASN A 452 -15.63 4.95 -20.57
CA ASN A 452 -14.36 5.60 -20.26
C ASN A 452 -13.38 4.63 -19.57
N ILE A 453 -13.90 3.71 -18.75
CA ILE A 453 -13.05 2.69 -18.14
C ILE A 453 -12.44 1.77 -19.21
N PHE A 454 -13.20 1.36 -20.22
CA PHE A 454 -12.65 0.58 -21.33
C PHE A 454 -11.56 1.37 -22.08
N LYS A 455 -11.80 2.66 -22.36
CA LYS A 455 -10.79 3.53 -23.00
C LYS A 455 -9.52 3.64 -22.16
N ALA A 456 -9.67 3.67 -20.82
CA ALA A 456 -8.53 3.76 -19.90
C ALA A 456 -7.68 2.48 -19.89
N TYR A 457 -8.31 1.31 -19.73
CA TYR A 457 -7.59 0.03 -19.60
C TYR A 457 -7.29 -0.63 -20.95
N ASN A 458 -8.05 -0.31 -21.99
CA ASN A 458 -8.02 -0.98 -23.28
C ASN A 458 -8.19 -2.51 -23.17
N ALA A 459 -9.07 -2.95 -22.29
CA ALA A 459 -9.35 -4.34 -21.98
C ALA A 459 -10.81 -4.56 -21.64
N LYS A 460 -11.37 -5.73 -22.01
CA LYS A 460 -12.76 -6.12 -21.70
C LYS A 460 -12.92 -6.73 -20.32
N SER A 461 -11.84 -7.20 -19.73
CA SER A 461 -11.76 -7.75 -18.40
C SER A 461 -10.57 -7.13 -17.68
N ILE A 462 -10.78 -6.70 -16.45
CA ILE A 462 -9.76 -6.10 -15.57
C ILE A 462 -9.79 -6.77 -14.20
N PHE A 463 -8.68 -6.74 -13.52
CA PHE A 463 -8.53 -7.32 -12.18
C PHE A 463 -8.13 -6.25 -11.20
N GLU A 464 -8.99 -5.99 -10.21
CA GLU A 464 -8.79 -4.93 -9.21
C GLU A 464 -9.14 -5.40 -7.81
N ARG A 465 -8.58 -4.74 -6.79
CA ARG A 465 -8.76 -5.14 -5.38
C ARG A 465 -9.96 -4.48 -4.75
N HIS A 466 -10.69 -5.27 -3.97
CA HIS A 466 -11.89 -4.86 -3.24
C HIS A 466 -11.64 -4.84 -1.73
N ARG A 467 -12.34 -3.93 -1.05
CA ARG A 467 -12.43 -3.84 0.41
C ARG A 467 -13.73 -3.15 0.81
N HIS A 468 -14.85 -3.88 0.74
CA HIS A 468 -16.17 -3.33 1.07
C HIS A 468 -17.18 -4.41 1.43
N ARG A 469 -18.32 -3.99 2.01
CA ARG A 469 -19.46 -4.87 2.39
C ARG A 469 -20.71 -4.54 1.64
N PHE A 470 -20.93 -3.25 1.37
CA PHE A 470 -22.14 -2.74 0.76
C PHE A 470 -21.95 -2.64 -0.75
N GLU A 471 -23.02 -2.91 -1.47
CA GLU A 471 -23.04 -3.01 -2.91
C GLU A 471 -24.16 -2.18 -3.49
N PHE A 472 -24.08 -1.87 -4.77
CA PHE A 472 -25.16 -1.29 -5.56
C PHE A 472 -26.37 -2.23 -5.57
N ASN A 473 -27.56 -1.71 -5.21
CA ASN A 473 -28.79 -2.50 -5.20
C ASN A 473 -29.41 -2.54 -6.60
N ASN A 474 -29.40 -3.71 -7.23
CA ASN A 474 -29.90 -3.92 -8.59
C ASN A 474 -31.40 -3.66 -8.78
N GLU A 475 -32.21 -3.61 -7.70
CA GLU A 475 -33.61 -3.21 -7.79
C GLU A 475 -33.78 -1.79 -8.36
N PHE A 476 -32.77 -0.94 -8.20
CA PHE A 476 -32.77 0.44 -8.72
C PHE A 476 -32.03 0.60 -10.05
N ARG A 477 -31.38 -0.46 -10.57
CA ARG A 477 -30.52 -0.37 -11.76
C ARG A 477 -31.22 0.18 -12.97
N GLU A 478 -32.37 -0.38 -13.35
CA GLU A 478 -33.13 0.06 -14.54
C GLU A 478 -33.55 1.54 -14.45
N LEU A 479 -34.00 1.98 -13.28
CA LEU A 479 -34.36 3.37 -13.03
C LEU A 479 -33.15 4.32 -13.18
N LEU A 480 -32.01 3.94 -12.60
CA LEU A 480 -30.79 4.76 -12.64
C LEU A 480 -30.21 4.82 -14.05
N GLU A 481 -30.18 3.70 -14.79
CA GLU A 481 -29.71 3.64 -16.17
C GLU A 481 -30.61 4.45 -17.11
N SER A 482 -31.94 4.34 -16.98
CA SER A 482 -32.90 5.14 -17.77
C SER A 482 -32.81 6.64 -17.46
N SER A 483 -32.30 7.03 -16.31
CA SER A 483 -32.08 8.42 -15.92
C SER A 483 -30.70 8.96 -16.31
N GLY A 484 -29.83 8.15 -16.93
CA GLY A 484 -28.53 8.56 -17.46
C GLY A 484 -27.27 8.10 -16.65
N LEU A 485 -27.42 7.30 -15.59
CA LEU A 485 -26.30 6.64 -14.95
C LEU A 485 -25.96 5.34 -15.69
N PHE A 486 -24.80 5.27 -16.30
CA PHE A 486 -24.39 4.14 -17.12
C PHE A 486 -23.59 3.12 -16.29
N VAL A 487 -24.09 1.89 -16.18
CA VAL A 487 -23.32 0.78 -15.60
C VAL A 487 -22.30 0.30 -16.64
N SER A 488 -21.03 0.63 -16.41
CA SER A 488 -19.95 0.38 -17.36
C SER A 488 -19.04 -0.79 -16.98
N GLY A 489 -19.17 -1.34 -15.76
CA GLY A 489 -18.48 -2.54 -15.30
C GLY A 489 -19.31 -3.37 -14.35
N THR A 490 -19.19 -4.71 -14.46
CA THR A 490 -19.90 -5.67 -13.61
C THR A 490 -18.99 -6.84 -13.23
N SER A 491 -19.37 -7.61 -12.20
CA SER A 491 -18.80 -8.94 -11.95
C SER A 491 -18.96 -9.87 -13.14
N ILE A 492 -18.22 -10.99 -13.17
CA ILE A 492 -18.23 -11.98 -14.27
C ILE A 492 -19.65 -12.47 -14.57
N ASP A 493 -20.45 -12.73 -13.54
CA ASP A 493 -21.83 -13.19 -13.63
C ASP A 493 -22.85 -12.06 -13.94
N GLY A 494 -22.38 -10.81 -14.01
CA GLY A 494 -23.20 -9.62 -14.28
C GLY A 494 -24.08 -9.17 -13.11
N THR A 495 -23.98 -9.82 -11.94
CA THR A 495 -24.86 -9.56 -10.79
C THR A 495 -24.47 -8.36 -9.97
N LEU A 496 -23.18 -8.01 -9.93
CA LEU A 496 -22.66 -6.88 -9.14
C LEU A 496 -22.22 -5.74 -10.03
N VAL A 497 -22.59 -4.53 -9.66
CA VAL A 497 -22.16 -3.31 -10.34
C VAL A 497 -20.83 -2.85 -9.77
N GLU A 498 -19.81 -2.86 -10.63
CA GLU A 498 -18.43 -2.53 -10.27
C GLU A 498 -18.04 -1.10 -10.67
N VAL A 499 -18.63 -0.60 -11.76
CA VAL A 499 -18.33 0.73 -12.29
C VAL A 499 -19.57 1.42 -12.80
N VAL A 500 -19.72 2.71 -12.45
CA VAL A 500 -20.76 3.60 -12.96
C VAL A 500 -20.15 4.85 -13.58
N GLU A 501 -20.77 5.34 -14.65
CA GLU A 501 -20.35 6.54 -15.39
C GLU A 501 -21.53 7.44 -15.72
N ILE A 502 -21.27 8.73 -16.00
CA ILE A 502 -22.21 9.65 -16.63
C ILE A 502 -21.63 10.03 -18.00
N LYS A 503 -22.26 9.56 -19.10
CA LYS A 503 -21.73 9.72 -20.46
C LYS A 503 -21.67 11.19 -20.93
N ASP A 504 -22.67 11.99 -20.56
CA ASP A 504 -22.78 13.40 -20.96
C ASP A 504 -21.95 14.35 -20.07
N HIS A 505 -21.00 13.79 -19.30
CA HIS A 505 -20.06 14.54 -18.47
C HIS A 505 -18.65 14.50 -19.05
N LYS A 506 -17.83 15.56 -18.87
CA LYS A 506 -16.43 15.61 -19.34
C LYS A 506 -15.65 14.35 -18.94
N TRP A 507 -15.79 13.93 -17.69
CA TRP A 507 -15.28 12.68 -17.15
C TRP A 507 -15.89 12.43 -15.77
N PHE A 508 -16.79 11.48 -15.64
CA PHE A 508 -17.41 11.11 -14.37
C PHE A 508 -17.43 9.60 -14.25
N LEU A 509 -16.71 9.07 -13.26
CA LEU A 509 -16.61 7.64 -13.04
C LEU A 509 -16.57 7.32 -11.55
N GLY A 510 -17.33 6.32 -11.14
CA GLY A 510 -17.25 5.68 -9.83
C GLY A 510 -16.90 4.21 -9.97
N CYS A 511 -15.94 3.70 -9.21
CA CYS A 511 -15.57 2.28 -9.16
C CYS A 511 -15.70 1.74 -7.74
N GLN A 512 -16.16 0.47 -7.61
CA GLN A 512 -16.36 -0.19 -6.32
C GLN A 512 -15.03 -0.71 -5.75
N PHE A 513 -14.09 -1.03 -6.60
CA PHE A 513 -12.74 -1.48 -6.27
C PHE A 513 -11.80 -0.31 -5.92
N HIS A 514 -10.57 -0.65 -5.47
CA HIS A 514 -9.52 0.26 -5.05
C HIS A 514 -8.33 0.27 -6.04
N PRO A 515 -8.39 1.05 -7.13
CA PRO A 515 -7.34 1.08 -8.15
C PRO A 515 -6.02 1.67 -7.64
N GLU A 516 -6.06 2.40 -6.52
CA GLU A 516 -4.87 2.98 -5.89
C GLU A 516 -3.87 1.94 -5.41
N PHE A 517 -4.32 0.72 -5.04
CA PHE A 517 -3.43 -0.33 -4.54
C PHE A 517 -2.53 -0.94 -5.61
N THR A 518 -2.90 -0.84 -6.88
CA THR A 518 -2.16 -1.44 -7.99
C THR A 518 -1.34 -0.44 -8.80
N SER A 519 -1.35 0.84 -8.40
CA SER A 519 -0.58 1.90 -9.07
C SER A 519 0.94 1.76 -8.84
N LYS A 520 1.71 1.86 -9.93
CA LYS A 520 3.17 1.81 -9.92
C LYS A 520 3.80 3.08 -10.51
N PRO A 521 4.92 3.58 -9.97
CA PRO A 521 5.58 4.78 -10.47
C PRO A 521 6.04 4.64 -11.92
N THR A 522 6.55 3.47 -12.31
CA THR A 522 7.16 3.25 -13.62
C THR A 522 6.17 3.23 -14.80
N VAL A 523 4.89 2.93 -14.53
CA VAL A 523 3.84 2.81 -15.58
C VAL A 523 2.60 3.66 -15.30
N GLY A 524 2.40 4.10 -14.04
CA GLY A 524 1.14 4.70 -13.60
C GLY A 524 0.02 3.66 -13.50
N HIS A 525 -1.19 4.13 -13.23
CA HIS A 525 -2.38 3.29 -13.25
C HIS A 525 -3.34 3.79 -14.33
N PRO A 526 -3.93 2.92 -15.18
CA PRO A 526 -4.74 3.34 -16.32
C PRO A 526 -5.87 4.30 -15.95
N LEU A 527 -6.62 4.00 -14.90
CA LEU A 527 -7.76 4.80 -14.46
C LEU A 527 -7.31 6.18 -13.96
N PHE A 528 -6.25 6.25 -13.14
CA PHE A 528 -5.71 7.53 -12.68
C PHE A 528 -5.10 8.34 -13.81
N ASN A 529 -4.40 7.70 -14.75
CA ASN A 529 -3.85 8.37 -15.93
C ASN A 529 -4.99 9.00 -16.78
N SER A 530 -6.10 8.29 -16.95
CA SER A 530 -7.28 8.79 -17.66
C SER A 530 -7.93 9.98 -16.93
N PHE A 531 -8.13 9.86 -15.61
CA PHE A 531 -8.69 10.93 -14.78
C PHE A 531 -7.82 12.20 -14.79
N ILE A 532 -6.51 12.06 -14.55
CA ILE A 532 -5.58 13.21 -14.55
C ILE A 532 -5.48 13.85 -15.94
N SER A 533 -5.56 13.05 -17.01
CA SER A 533 -5.64 13.59 -18.38
C SER A 533 -6.92 14.41 -18.61
N ALA A 534 -8.05 14.01 -18.02
CA ALA A 534 -9.29 14.79 -18.07
C ALA A 534 -9.19 16.07 -17.24
N ALA A 535 -8.62 16.01 -16.04
CA ALA A 535 -8.37 17.18 -15.20
C ALA A 535 -7.42 18.19 -15.88
N LYS A 536 -6.38 17.70 -16.56
CA LYS A 536 -5.47 18.54 -17.35
C LYS A 536 -6.22 19.31 -18.45
N ARG A 537 -7.10 18.64 -19.21
CA ARG A 537 -7.93 19.32 -20.23
C ARG A 537 -8.88 20.34 -19.62
N ASN A 538 -9.49 20.02 -18.46
CA ASN A 538 -10.36 20.95 -17.75
C ASN A 538 -9.63 22.21 -17.28
N ASN A 539 -8.37 22.13 -16.90
CA ASN A 539 -7.52 23.26 -16.56
C ASN A 539 -7.13 24.13 -17.78
N GLU A 540 -7.18 23.55 -19.01
CA GLU A 540 -6.84 24.25 -20.26
C GLU A 540 -8.01 25.01 -20.87
N GLU A 541 -9.24 24.69 -20.47
CA GLU A 541 -10.47 25.37 -20.89
C GLU A 541 -10.79 26.60 -20.00
#